data_c57caa6e382146c20d1ea28b0a44744f
#
_entry.id   c57caa6e382146c20d1ea28b0a44744f
#
_cell.length_a   1.000
_cell.length_b   1.000
_cell.length_c   1.000
_cell.angle_alpha   90.00
_cell.angle_beta   90.00
_cell.angle_gamma   90.00
#
_symmetry.space_group_name_H-M   'P 1'
#
loop_
_entity.id
_entity.type
_entity.pdbx_description
1 polymer ?
#
loop_
_entity_poly.entity_id
_entity_poly.type
_entity_poly.pdbx_seq_one_letter_code
_entity_poly.pdbx_strand_id
1 'polypeptide(L)'
;DGWDMAHSPQDNQTMPIWFTFDLGVTTHLSRYLYWQRLDDSFLYQHGNMKEWEVWGRADKPDQSGSWDGWTLLTTCESYKPSGLPAGQISNEDKEYASAGEEFIFPTDAPAVRYIRFKALSTFTGVKFIHLMEVTFYGKPVETK
;
A
#
# COMPACT_ATOMS: atom_id res chain seq x y z
N ASP A 1 14.04 6.86 -2.01
CA ASP A 1 13.66 5.71 -1.20
C ASP A 1 13.22 6.17 0.17
N GLY A 2 12.40 5.43 0.78
CA GLY A 2 11.90 5.69 2.11
C GLY A 2 10.89 4.62 2.45
N TRP A 3 10.72 4.36 3.71
CA TRP A 3 9.68 3.44 4.12
C TRP A 3 8.86 4.04 5.24
N ASP A 4 7.61 3.64 5.30
CA ASP A 4 6.66 4.12 6.28
C ASP A 4 5.81 2.98 6.79
N MET A 5 5.26 3.19 7.97
CA MET A 5 4.29 2.28 8.58
C MET A 5 2.97 3.01 8.68
N ALA A 6 1.90 2.33 8.30
CA ALA A 6 0.58 2.91 8.33
C ALA A 6 -0.44 1.92 8.88
N HIS A 7 -1.43 2.45 9.58
CA HIS A 7 -2.46 1.66 10.22
C HIS A 7 -3.67 2.55 10.48
N SER A 8 -4.85 2.08 10.13
CA SER A 8 -6.09 2.80 10.43
C SER A 8 -6.59 2.44 11.83
N PRO A 9 -7.44 3.29 12.43
CA PRO A 9 -8.12 2.92 13.66
C PRO A 9 -8.88 1.61 13.51
N GLN A 10 -8.90 0.80 14.55
CA GLN A 10 -9.59 -0.49 14.55
C GLN A 10 -11.06 -0.34 14.91
N ASP A 11 -11.73 0.58 14.27
CA ASP A 11 -13.17 0.73 14.39
C ASP A 11 -13.82 0.47 13.02
N ASN A 12 -15.12 0.33 13.02
CA ASN A 12 -15.85 0.01 11.79
C ASN A 12 -15.92 1.22 10.88
N GLN A 13 -14.88 1.41 10.10
CA GLN A 13 -14.86 2.45 9.08
C GLN A 13 -15.52 1.96 7.80
N THR A 14 -16.02 2.89 7.02
CA THR A 14 -16.59 2.57 5.71
C THR A 14 -15.46 2.45 4.70
N MET A 15 -15.42 1.35 3.98
CA MET A 15 -14.48 1.23 2.86
C MET A 15 -14.93 2.16 1.72
N PRO A 16 -14.00 2.76 0.98
CA PRO A 16 -12.55 2.55 1.07
C PRO A 16 -11.90 3.39 2.19
N ILE A 17 -10.80 2.86 2.70
CA ILE A 17 -9.95 3.53 3.68
C ILE A 17 -8.66 3.91 2.97
N TRP A 18 -8.07 5.08 3.29
CA TRP A 18 -6.83 5.47 2.63
C TRP A 18 -5.80 6.00 3.62
N PHE A 19 -4.54 5.94 3.19
CA PHE A 19 -3.38 6.46 3.91
C PHE A 19 -2.58 7.35 2.98
N THR A 20 -1.99 8.42 3.50
CA THR A 20 -1.14 9.32 2.72
C THR A 20 0.29 9.25 3.24
N PHE A 21 1.23 9.12 2.30
CA PHE A 21 2.66 9.14 2.57
C PHE A 21 3.28 10.35 1.89
N ASP A 22 4.25 10.98 2.55
CA ASP A 22 5.05 12.05 1.96
C ASP A 22 6.47 11.53 1.75
N LEU A 23 6.88 11.45 0.49
CA LEU A 23 8.24 11.01 0.16
C LEU A 23 9.31 12.06 0.50
N GLY A 24 8.89 13.30 0.79
CA GLY A 24 9.80 14.40 1.11
C GLY A 24 10.36 15.11 -0.11
N VAL A 25 10.34 14.46 -1.27
CA VAL A 25 10.87 15.00 -2.52
C VAL A 25 10.12 14.38 -3.68
N THR A 26 9.91 15.16 -4.75
CA THR A 26 9.25 14.66 -5.95
C THR A 26 10.14 13.59 -6.60
N THR A 27 9.57 12.43 -6.89
CA THR A 27 10.30 11.24 -7.29
C THR A 27 9.63 10.53 -8.44
N HIS A 28 10.42 10.07 -9.41
CA HIS A 28 9.96 9.09 -10.40
C HIS A 28 10.05 7.71 -9.75
N LEU A 29 8.92 7.16 -9.36
CA LEU A 29 8.87 5.88 -8.68
C LEU A 29 9.03 4.73 -9.67
N SER A 30 9.82 3.73 -9.29
CA SER A 30 10.00 2.51 -10.08
C SER A 30 9.23 1.34 -9.48
N ARG A 31 9.29 1.17 -8.18
CA ARG A 31 8.65 0.06 -7.48
C ARG A 31 8.47 0.36 -6.00
N TYR A 32 7.73 -0.48 -5.32
CA TYR A 32 7.70 -0.48 -3.86
C TYR A 32 7.58 -1.90 -3.36
N LEU A 33 8.03 -2.11 -2.13
CA LEU A 33 7.83 -3.35 -1.38
C LEU A 33 6.79 -3.09 -0.30
N TYR A 34 5.89 -4.05 -0.14
CA TYR A 34 4.81 -3.96 0.81
C TYR A 34 4.87 -5.16 1.75
N TRP A 35 4.84 -4.90 3.05
CA TRP A 35 4.75 -5.94 4.07
C TRP A 35 3.44 -5.79 4.81
N GLN A 36 2.64 -6.84 4.79
CA GLN A 36 1.45 -6.92 5.62
C GLN A 36 1.86 -7.22 7.06
N ARG A 37 0.90 -7.23 7.99
CA ARG A 37 1.19 -7.66 9.35
C ARG A 37 1.57 -9.13 9.34
N LEU A 38 2.79 -9.43 9.82
CA LEU A 38 3.44 -10.73 9.62
C LEU A 38 3.22 -11.74 10.74
N ASP A 39 2.46 -11.41 11.78
CA ASP A 39 2.13 -12.37 12.83
C ASP A 39 1.34 -13.53 12.23
N ASP A 40 1.68 -14.77 12.61
CA ASP A 40 1.03 -15.96 12.06
C ASP A 40 -0.48 -15.93 12.18
N SER A 41 -1.01 -15.36 13.26
CA SER A 41 -2.45 -15.27 13.47
C SER A 41 -3.14 -14.18 12.63
N PHE A 42 -2.36 -13.34 11.93
CA PHE A 42 -2.90 -12.24 11.12
C PHE A 42 -2.53 -12.33 9.65
N LEU A 43 -1.58 -13.18 9.30
CA LEU A 43 -1.05 -13.26 7.94
C LEU A 43 -2.15 -13.63 6.95
N TYR A 44 -2.32 -12.82 5.90
CA TYR A 44 -3.35 -12.98 4.86
C TYR A 44 -4.76 -13.09 5.44
N GLN A 45 -5.02 -12.33 6.51
CA GLN A 45 -6.36 -12.30 7.10
C GLN A 45 -6.58 -10.99 7.87
N HIS A 46 -7.75 -10.85 8.45
CA HIS A 46 -8.18 -9.67 9.20
C HIS A 46 -8.05 -8.39 8.37
N GLY A 47 -7.43 -7.35 8.91
CA GLY A 47 -7.29 -6.07 8.26
C GLY A 47 -6.11 -5.91 7.31
N ASN A 48 -5.44 -7.01 6.94
CA ASN A 48 -4.42 -6.93 5.89
C ASN A 48 -5.09 -6.69 4.55
N MET A 49 -4.58 -5.71 3.79
CA MET A 49 -5.17 -5.34 2.51
C MET A 49 -5.08 -6.46 1.50
N LYS A 50 -6.18 -6.71 0.79
CA LYS A 50 -6.21 -7.65 -0.32
C LYS A 50 -6.10 -6.93 -1.65
N GLU A 51 -6.94 -5.93 -1.87
CA GLU A 51 -6.94 -5.12 -3.09
C GLU A 51 -6.85 -3.66 -2.72
N TRP A 52 -6.05 -2.90 -3.47
CA TRP A 52 -5.89 -1.46 -3.24
C TRP A 52 -5.43 -0.75 -4.49
N GLU A 53 -5.63 0.57 -4.46
CA GLU A 53 -5.13 1.47 -5.49
C GLU A 53 -4.06 2.36 -4.91
N VAL A 54 -3.10 2.74 -5.75
CA VAL A 54 -2.04 3.67 -5.38
C VAL A 54 -2.18 4.92 -6.23
N TRP A 55 -2.38 6.05 -5.56
CA TRP A 55 -2.56 7.35 -6.18
C TRP A 55 -1.39 8.26 -5.80
N GLY A 56 -1.07 9.23 -6.65
CA GLY A 56 0.03 10.14 -6.38
C GLY A 56 -0.22 11.54 -6.89
N ARG A 57 0.51 12.49 -6.31
CA ARG A 57 0.55 13.87 -6.79
C ARG A 57 1.86 14.55 -6.37
N ALA A 58 2.28 15.55 -7.14
CA ALA A 58 3.50 16.29 -6.85
C ALA A 58 3.27 17.41 -5.84
N ASP A 59 2.11 18.06 -5.92
CA ASP A 59 1.78 19.21 -5.08
C ASP A 59 1.18 18.76 -3.76
N LYS A 60 1.38 19.58 -2.72
CA LYS A 60 0.84 19.29 -1.40
C LYS A 60 -0.69 19.22 -1.45
N PRO A 61 -1.29 18.12 -0.97
CA PRO A 61 -2.74 18.02 -0.90
C PRO A 61 -3.30 18.95 0.18
N ASP A 62 -4.55 19.38 0.01
CA ASP A 62 -5.24 20.08 1.06
C ASP A 62 -5.70 19.10 2.15
N GLN A 63 -6.28 19.62 3.22
CA GLN A 63 -6.71 18.82 4.36
C GLN A 63 -8.13 18.27 4.24
N SER A 64 -8.78 18.49 3.09
CA SER A 64 -10.17 18.08 2.92
C SER A 64 -10.34 16.58 2.69
N GLY A 65 -9.27 15.88 2.32
CA GLY A 65 -9.37 14.47 1.93
C GLY A 65 -9.88 14.28 0.50
N SER A 66 -10.03 15.38 -0.25
CA SER A 66 -10.45 15.31 -1.65
C SER A 66 -9.47 14.51 -2.50
N TRP A 67 -10.01 13.86 -3.53
CA TRP A 67 -9.22 13.14 -4.53
C TRP A 67 -8.90 14.01 -5.76
N ASP A 68 -9.31 15.27 -5.76
CA ASP A 68 -8.99 16.20 -6.84
C ASP A 68 -7.49 16.41 -6.92
N GLY A 69 -6.94 16.36 -8.12
CA GLY A 69 -5.51 16.54 -8.35
C GLY A 69 -4.68 15.28 -8.11
N TRP A 70 -5.28 14.18 -7.70
CA TRP A 70 -4.60 12.91 -7.56
C TRP A 70 -4.68 12.11 -8.85
N THR A 71 -3.60 11.42 -9.19
CA THR A 71 -3.52 10.56 -10.36
C THR A 71 -3.41 9.11 -9.92
N LEU A 72 -4.23 8.24 -10.48
CA LEU A 72 -4.10 6.80 -10.24
C LEU A 72 -2.82 6.30 -10.88
N LEU A 73 -1.93 5.73 -10.08
CA LEU A 73 -0.64 5.21 -10.55
C LEU A 73 -0.72 3.73 -10.89
N THR A 74 -1.33 2.94 -10.01
CA THR A 74 -1.44 1.50 -10.23
C THR A 74 -2.50 0.90 -9.31
N THR A 75 -3.00 -0.28 -9.68
CA THR A 75 -3.88 -1.08 -8.85
C THR A 75 -3.15 -2.37 -8.46
N CYS A 76 -3.37 -2.84 -7.25
CA CYS A 76 -2.60 -3.93 -6.68
C CYS A 76 -3.50 -4.95 -5.99
N GLU A 77 -3.03 -6.18 -5.96
CA GLU A 77 -3.67 -7.26 -5.22
C GLU A 77 -2.58 -8.06 -4.52
N SER A 78 -2.76 -8.32 -3.21
CA SER A 78 -1.84 -9.14 -2.46
C SER A 78 -1.96 -10.60 -2.90
N TYR A 79 -0.82 -11.24 -3.14
CA TYR A 79 -0.76 -12.60 -3.62
C TYR A 79 -0.51 -13.55 -2.44
N LYS A 80 -1.32 -14.60 -2.38
CA LYS A 80 -1.16 -15.69 -1.41
C LYS A 80 -0.75 -16.95 -2.18
N PRO A 81 0.52 -17.35 -2.12
CA PRO A 81 1.03 -18.46 -2.95
C PRO A 81 0.23 -19.74 -2.85
N SER A 82 -0.20 -20.11 -1.64
CA SER A 82 -0.93 -21.36 -1.43
C SER A 82 -2.36 -21.34 -1.94
N GLY A 83 -2.99 -20.16 -1.98
CA GLY A 83 -4.41 -20.04 -2.30
C GLY A 83 -5.33 -20.63 -1.25
N LEU A 84 -4.83 -20.95 -0.07
CA LEU A 84 -5.64 -21.52 1.00
C LEU A 84 -6.63 -20.50 1.55
N PRO A 85 -7.76 -20.95 2.13
CA PRO A 85 -8.70 -20.03 2.76
C PRO A 85 -8.08 -19.22 3.88
N ALA A 86 -8.69 -18.08 4.23
CA ALA A 86 -8.24 -17.25 5.35
C ALA A 86 -8.13 -18.09 6.62
N GLY A 87 -7.07 -17.84 7.37
CA GLY A 87 -6.79 -18.62 8.59
C GLY A 87 -5.91 -19.83 8.36
N GLN A 88 -5.68 -20.22 7.12
CA GLN A 88 -4.76 -21.30 6.77
C GLN A 88 -3.59 -20.74 5.98
N ILE A 89 -2.38 -20.96 6.44
CA ILE A 89 -1.16 -20.49 5.78
C ILE A 89 -0.16 -21.62 5.63
N SER A 90 0.61 -21.56 4.54
CA SER A 90 1.72 -22.49 4.28
C SER A 90 3.04 -21.81 4.61
N ASN A 91 4.13 -22.60 4.66
CA ASN A 91 5.47 -22.02 4.80
C ASN A 91 5.80 -21.09 3.64
N GLU A 92 5.35 -21.44 2.43
CA GLU A 92 5.54 -20.61 1.25
C GLU A 92 4.85 -19.25 1.41
N ASP A 93 3.64 -19.22 1.98
CA ASP A 93 2.93 -17.99 2.29
C ASP A 93 3.75 -17.11 3.23
N LYS A 94 4.31 -17.69 4.28
CA LYS A 94 5.13 -16.98 5.25
C LYS A 94 6.40 -16.41 4.63
N GLU A 95 7.08 -17.19 3.81
CA GLU A 95 8.29 -16.77 3.13
C GLU A 95 8.03 -15.62 2.16
N TYR A 96 6.98 -15.75 1.36
CA TYR A 96 6.61 -14.74 0.39
C TYR A 96 6.26 -13.41 1.08
N ALA A 97 5.43 -13.46 2.11
CA ALA A 97 5.01 -12.25 2.82
C ALA A 97 6.18 -11.59 3.56
N SER A 98 7.06 -12.38 4.19
CA SER A 98 8.18 -11.82 4.95
C SER A 98 9.28 -11.25 4.07
N ALA A 99 9.38 -11.71 2.83
CA ALA A 99 10.30 -11.11 1.85
C ALA A 99 9.80 -9.75 1.34
N GLY A 100 8.52 -9.46 1.52
CA GLY A 100 7.89 -8.25 0.97
C GLY A 100 7.35 -8.51 -0.42
N GLU A 101 6.13 -8.03 -0.66
CA GLU A 101 5.54 -8.11 -1.99
C GLU A 101 6.00 -6.93 -2.83
N GLU A 102 6.54 -7.21 -4.01
CA GLU A 102 7.01 -6.18 -4.92
C GLU A 102 5.93 -5.78 -5.91
N PHE A 103 5.71 -4.48 -6.04
CA PHE A 103 4.81 -3.91 -7.04
C PHE A 103 5.56 -2.87 -7.85
N ILE A 104 5.40 -2.92 -9.17
CA ILE A 104 6.12 -2.08 -10.11
C ILE A 104 5.19 -1.00 -10.64
N PHE A 105 5.67 0.25 -10.64
CA PHE A 105 4.90 1.35 -11.22
C PHE A 105 5.08 1.37 -12.73
N PRO A 106 4.05 1.83 -13.47
CA PRO A 106 4.21 2.05 -14.91
C PRO A 106 5.36 3.03 -15.19
N THR A 107 6.11 2.76 -16.25
CA THR A 107 7.27 3.60 -16.61
C THR A 107 6.87 5.01 -17.01
N ASP A 108 5.64 5.22 -17.46
CA ASP A 108 5.10 6.52 -17.84
C ASP A 108 4.35 7.23 -16.70
N ALA A 109 4.39 6.69 -15.49
CA ALA A 109 3.76 7.33 -14.35
C ALA A 109 4.42 8.68 -14.06
N PRO A 110 3.65 9.71 -13.72
CA PRO A 110 4.24 11.02 -13.41
C PRO A 110 5.06 10.97 -12.13
N ALA A 111 6.03 11.87 -12.02
CA ALA A 111 6.78 12.04 -10.78
C ALA A 111 5.84 12.58 -9.71
N VAL A 112 5.96 12.03 -8.49
CA VAL A 112 5.08 12.40 -7.36
C VAL A 112 5.88 12.58 -6.10
N ARG A 113 5.34 13.33 -5.16
CA ARG A 113 5.89 13.44 -3.81
C ARG A 113 4.97 12.82 -2.78
N TYR A 114 3.67 12.94 -2.99
CA TYR A 114 2.65 12.42 -2.07
C TYR A 114 2.01 11.21 -2.69
N ILE A 115 1.87 10.15 -1.88
CA ILE A 115 1.28 8.89 -2.32
C ILE A 115 0.13 8.56 -1.39
N ARG A 116 -0.97 8.12 -1.97
CA ARG A 116 -2.15 7.70 -1.21
C ARG A 116 -2.50 6.28 -1.60
N PHE A 117 -2.52 5.40 -0.60
CA PHE A 117 -3.00 4.03 -0.76
C PHE A 117 -4.49 4.01 -0.42
N LYS A 118 -5.30 3.55 -1.34
CA LYS A 118 -6.74 3.44 -1.16
C LYS A 118 -7.10 1.97 -1.07
N ALA A 119 -7.36 1.48 0.15
CA ALA A 119 -7.70 0.09 0.38
C ALA A 119 -9.13 -0.17 -0.09
N LEU A 120 -9.30 -1.15 -0.96
CA LEU A 120 -10.61 -1.53 -1.51
C LEU A 120 -11.19 -2.72 -0.76
N SER A 121 -10.35 -3.66 -0.34
CA SER A 121 -10.79 -4.85 0.38
C SER A 121 -9.69 -5.38 1.30
N THR A 122 -10.10 -6.14 2.30
CA THR A 122 -9.22 -6.90 3.19
C THR A 122 -9.48 -8.38 3.00
N PHE A 123 -8.57 -9.24 3.49
CA PHE A 123 -8.68 -10.69 3.27
C PHE A 123 -9.94 -11.30 3.89
N THR A 124 -10.40 -10.77 5.02
CA THR A 124 -11.60 -11.30 5.69
C THR A 124 -12.79 -10.36 5.62
N GLY A 125 -12.69 -9.27 4.86
CA GLY A 125 -13.78 -8.32 4.68
C GLY A 125 -14.01 -7.37 5.85
N VAL A 126 -13.12 -7.35 6.84
CA VAL A 126 -13.22 -6.39 7.94
C VAL A 126 -12.95 -4.98 7.42
N LYS A 127 -13.49 -3.98 8.13
CA LYS A 127 -13.47 -2.59 7.66
C LYS A 127 -12.45 -1.75 8.44
N PHE A 128 -11.27 -2.32 8.64
CA PHE A 128 -10.11 -1.61 9.19
C PHE A 128 -8.85 -2.21 8.59
N ILE A 129 -7.75 -1.46 8.65
CA ILE A 129 -6.49 -1.88 8.05
C ILE A 129 -5.46 -2.06 9.15
N HIS A 130 -4.77 -3.21 9.13
CA HIS A 130 -3.66 -3.50 10.04
C HIS A 130 -2.41 -2.69 9.69
N LEU A 131 -1.53 -2.58 10.67
CA LEU A 131 -0.21 -2.00 10.49
C LEU A 131 0.51 -2.66 9.31
N MET A 132 1.09 -1.83 8.44
CA MET A 132 1.85 -2.30 7.30
C MET A 132 3.13 -1.48 7.16
N GLU A 133 4.09 -2.05 6.45
CA GLU A 133 5.31 -1.35 6.07
C GLU A 133 5.39 -1.23 4.56
N VAL A 134 5.92 -0.12 4.09
CA VAL A 134 6.13 0.11 2.66
C VAL A 134 7.47 0.77 2.45
N THR A 135 8.24 0.26 1.48
CA THR A 135 9.48 0.88 1.05
C THR A 135 9.35 1.27 -0.41
N PHE A 136 9.53 2.55 -0.71
CA PHE A 136 9.44 3.07 -2.07
C PHE A 136 10.82 3.20 -2.68
N TYR A 137 10.94 2.84 -3.95
CA TYR A 137 12.17 2.97 -4.72
C TYR A 137 11.92 3.83 -5.95
N GLY A 138 12.82 4.73 -6.23
CA GLY A 138 12.69 5.61 -7.37
C GLY A 138 13.85 6.59 -7.45
N LYS A 139 13.75 7.50 -8.39
CA LYS A 139 14.78 8.51 -8.64
C LYS A 139 14.19 9.88 -8.37
N PRO A 140 14.74 10.64 -7.40
CA PRO A 140 14.28 12.00 -7.16
C PRO A 140 14.44 12.87 -8.41
N VAL A 141 13.48 13.75 -8.62
CA VAL A 141 13.56 14.75 -9.69
C VAL A 141 14.56 15.82 -9.25
N GLU A 142 15.52 16.13 -10.13
CA GLU A 142 16.49 17.19 -9.83
C GLU A 142 15.81 18.53 -9.86
N THR A 143 16.04 19.31 -8.82
CA THR A 143 15.62 20.72 -8.77
C THR A 143 16.80 21.60 -9.14
N LYS A 144 16.54 22.56 -10.00
CA LYS A 144 17.56 23.54 -10.40
C LYS A 144 17.37 24.83 -9.66
#